data_793c9e30bd242b839bab7663c9ad7bbf
#
_entry.id   793c9e30bd242b839bab7663c9ad7bbf
#
_cell.length_a   1.000
_cell.length_b   1.000
_cell.length_c   1.000
_cell.angle_alpha   90.00
_cell.angle_beta   90.00
_cell.angle_gamma   90.00
#
_symmetry.space_group_name_H-M   'P 1'
#
loop_
_entity.id
_entity.type
_entity.pdbx_description
1 polymer ?
#
loop_
_entity_poly.entity_id
_entity_poly.type
_entity_poly.pdbx_seq_one_letter_code
_entity_poly.pdbx_strand_id
1 'polypeptide(L)'
;LPTLGGQAALNIAMELEESGFLKQENVRLIGTTAQTIKRAEDRLEFKETMEKIHEPIAASIVVEHVDDAIAFANEIGYPVVIRPAYTLGGSGGGIAHNEEELHDICSNGLRLSRVGQCLIERCIAGWKEIEYEVMRDAAGNCITVCNMENIDPVGVHTGDSIVVAPSQTLGDKEYQMLRTSASVSYTHLRAHETLSD
;
A
#
# COMPACT_ATOMS: atom_id res chain seq x y z
N LEU A 1 10.89 -10.19 -16.00
CA LEU A 1 11.01 -9.75 -14.61
C LEU A 1 10.30 -8.40 -14.47
N PRO A 2 9.06 -8.35 -13.95
CA PRO A 2 8.26 -7.11 -13.91
C PRO A 2 8.73 -6.09 -12.86
N THR A 3 9.43 -6.53 -11.83
CA THR A 3 9.81 -5.71 -10.67
C THR A 3 10.93 -4.68 -10.96
N LEU A 4 11.64 -4.78 -12.08
CA LEU A 4 12.74 -3.87 -12.43
C LEU A 4 12.33 -2.68 -13.30
N GLY A 5 11.10 -2.60 -13.75
CA GLY A 5 10.65 -1.56 -14.69
C GLY A 5 9.63 -0.58 -14.09
N GLY A 6 9.52 -0.54 -12.77
CA GLY A 6 8.53 0.30 -12.07
C GLY A 6 7.08 -0.03 -12.47
N GLN A 7 6.17 0.90 -12.21
CA GLN A 7 4.73 0.71 -12.44
C GLN A 7 4.39 0.36 -13.89
N ALA A 8 5.13 0.88 -14.87
CA ALA A 8 4.91 0.57 -16.28
C ALA A 8 5.13 -0.93 -16.58
N ALA A 9 6.18 -1.53 -16.03
CA ALA A 9 6.45 -2.95 -16.21
C ALA A 9 5.44 -3.84 -15.47
N LEU A 10 5.00 -3.44 -14.27
CA LEU A 10 3.95 -4.12 -13.53
C LEU A 10 2.63 -4.11 -14.32
N ASN A 11 2.21 -2.96 -14.82
CA ASN A 11 0.99 -2.83 -15.63
C ASN A 11 1.04 -3.68 -16.89
N ILE A 12 2.15 -3.66 -17.64
CA ILE A 12 2.34 -4.49 -18.83
C ILE A 12 2.28 -5.98 -18.47
N ALA A 13 2.94 -6.41 -17.39
CA ALA A 13 2.93 -7.79 -16.95
C ALA A 13 1.51 -8.27 -16.60
N MET A 14 0.72 -7.43 -15.93
CA MET A 14 -0.66 -7.73 -15.61
C MET A 14 -1.53 -7.84 -16.85
N GLU A 15 -1.41 -6.90 -17.78
CA GLU A 15 -2.17 -6.92 -19.05
C GLU A 15 -1.85 -8.15 -19.89
N LEU A 16 -0.58 -8.54 -19.98
CA LEU A 16 -0.15 -9.75 -20.69
C LEU A 16 -0.65 -11.05 -20.04
N GLU A 17 -0.70 -11.08 -18.70
CA GLU A 17 -1.26 -12.24 -17.98
C GLU A 17 -2.77 -12.35 -18.17
N GLU A 18 -3.49 -11.23 -17.99
CA GLU A 18 -4.96 -11.16 -18.12
C GLU A 18 -5.45 -11.48 -19.53
N SER A 19 -4.70 -11.06 -20.55
CA SER A 19 -4.98 -11.41 -21.95
C SER A 19 -4.70 -12.88 -22.29
N GLY A 20 -4.05 -13.63 -21.40
CA GLY A 20 -3.63 -15.01 -21.64
C GLY A 20 -2.42 -15.15 -22.56
N PHE A 21 -1.81 -14.04 -22.98
CA PHE A 21 -0.66 -14.03 -23.90
C PHE A 21 0.55 -14.75 -23.32
N LEU A 22 0.87 -14.55 -22.04
CA LEU A 22 1.99 -15.24 -21.41
C LEU A 22 1.88 -16.76 -21.45
N LYS A 23 0.64 -17.26 -21.22
CA LYS A 23 0.36 -18.70 -21.30
C LYS A 23 0.43 -19.20 -22.74
N GLN A 24 -0.07 -18.45 -23.71
CA GLN A 24 -0.03 -18.80 -25.12
C GLN A 24 1.40 -18.91 -25.65
N GLU A 25 2.26 -17.96 -25.27
CA GLU A 25 3.65 -17.90 -25.70
C GLU A 25 4.60 -18.70 -24.78
N ASN A 26 4.08 -19.42 -23.78
CA ASN A 26 4.85 -20.19 -22.80
C ASN A 26 5.92 -19.33 -22.08
N VAL A 27 5.57 -18.08 -21.75
CA VAL A 27 6.41 -17.15 -21.01
C VAL A 27 6.01 -17.13 -19.54
N ARG A 28 6.98 -17.26 -18.64
CA ARG A 28 6.79 -17.21 -17.19
C ARG A 28 7.25 -15.87 -16.62
N LEU A 29 6.45 -15.27 -15.75
CA LEU A 29 6.89 -14.17 -14.91
C LEU A 29 7.87 -14.69 -13.86
N ILE A 30 9.04 -14.06 -13.74
CA ILE A 30 10.03 -14.35 -12.71
C ILE A 30 10.07 -13.22 -11.68
N GLY A 31 10.48 -13.56 -10.45
CA GLY A 31 10.44 -12.65 -9.31
C GLY A 31 9.09 -12.73 -8.62
N THR A 32 8.09 -12.03 -9.13
CA THR A 32 6.75 -12.03 -8.53
C THR A 32 5.68 -12.53 -9.50
N THR A 33 4.61 -13.13 -8.98
CA THR A 33 3.48 -13.60 -9.79
C THR A 33 2.46 -12.49 -10.03
N ALA A 34 1.66 -12.60 -11.09
CA ALA A 34 0.56 -11.65 -11.34
C ALA A 34 -0.41 -11.58 -10.16
N GLN A 35 -0.70 -12.71 -9.51
CA GLN A 35 -1.56 -12.73 -8.32
C GLN A 35 -0.97 -11.95 -7.14
N THR A 36 0.35 -12.02 -6.96
CA THR A 36 1.05 -11.27 -5.91
C THR A 36 1.02 -9.77 -6.22
N ILE A 37 1.28 -9.40 -7.48
CA ILE A 37 1.19 -8.00 -7.93
C ILE A 37 -0.21 -7.46 -7.62
N LYS A 38 -1.26 -8.19 -8.01
CA LYS A 38 -2.63 -7.78 -7.76
C LYS A 38 -2.92 -7.56 -6.27
N ARG A 39 -2.52 -8.50 -5.41
CA ARG A 39 -2.70 -8.37 -3.95
C ARG A 39 -1.93 -7.20 -3.33
N ALA A 40 -0.78 -6.84 -3.89
CA ALA A 40 0.01 -5.73 -3.40
C ALA A 40 -0.50 -4.37 -3.89
N GLU A 41 -0.99 -4.30 -5.14
CA GLU A 41 -1.43 -3.07 -5.79
C GLU A 41 -2.91 -2.74 -5.54
N ASP A 42 -3.77 -3.77 -5.41
CA ASP A 42 -5.18 -3.58 -5.10
C ASP A 42 -5.35 -3.34 -3.60
N ARG A 43 -5.87 -2.16 -3.25
CA ARG A 43 -6.01 -1.72 -1.86
C ARG A 43 -6.95 -2.60 -1.04
N LEU A 44 -8.03 -3.11 -1.66
CA LEU A 44 -8.98 -3.96 -0.98
C LEU A 44 -8.37 -5.35 -0.72
N GLU A 45 -7.76 -5.95 -1.74
CA GLU A 45 -7.10 -7.26 -1.60
C GLU A 45 -5.92 -7.18 -0.60
N PHE A 46 -5.18 -6.08 -0.61
CA PHE A 46 -4.12 -5.82 0.37
C PHE A 46 -4.69 -5.74 1.79
N LYS A 47 -5.74 -4.93 2.00
CA LYS A 47 -6.43 -4.79 3.28
C LYS A 47 -6.90 -6.14 3.81
N GLU A 48 -7.67 -6.89 3.00
CA GLU A 48 -8.17 -8.22 3.37
C GLU A 48 -7.04 -9.20 3.70
N THR A 49 -5.91 -9.12 2.99
CA THR A 49 -4.73 -9.93 3.26
C THR A 49 -4.13 -9.59 4.62
N MET A 50 -3.96 -8.31 4.92
CA MET A 50 -3.40 -7.87 6.21
C MET A 50 -4.33 -8.22 7.38
N GLU A 51 -5.62 -7.99 7.24
CA GLU A 51 -6.61 -8.38 8.26
C GLU A 51 -6.60 -9.90 8.53
N LYS A 52 -6.50 -10.71 7.49
CA LYS A 52 -6.43 -12.18 7.60
C LYS A 52 -5.20 -12.67 8.35
N ILE A 53 -4.08 -11.99 8.23
CA ILE A 53 -2.84 -12.34 8.93
C ILE A 53 -2.67 -11.58 10.24
N HIS A 54 -3.66 -10.78 10.63
CA HIS A 54 -3.68 -9.96 11.85
C HIS A 54 -2.56 -8.92 11.92
N GLU A 55 -2.07 -8.44 10.76
CA GLU A 55 -1.15 -7.32 10.71
C GLU A 55 -1.92 -6.00 10.69
N PRO A 56 -1.50 -5.01 11.50
CA PRO A 56 -2.20 -3.74 11.61
C PRO A 56 -2.09 -2.92 10.32
N ILE A 57 -3.21 -2.35 9.91
CA ILE A 57 -3.28 -1.36 8.83
C ILE A 57 -4.03 -0.12 9.31
N ALA A 58 -3.85 0.99 8.60
CA ALA A 58 -4.66 2.18 8.86
C ALA A 58 -6.15 1.87 8.64
N ALA A 59 -6.98 2.25 9.61
CA ALA A 59 -8.43 2.10 9.50
C ALA A 59 -8.92 2.84 8.25
N SER A 60 -9.69 2.16 7.40
CA SER A 60 -10.15 2.70 6.13
C SER A 60 -11.48 2.10 5.70
N ILE A 61 -12.25 2.89 4.93
CA ILE A 61 -13.50 2.46 4.29
C ILE A 61 -13.62 3.08 2.90
N VAL A 62 -14.23 2.35 1.98
CA VAL A 62 -14.67 2.91 0.69
C VAL A 62 -16.12 3.35 0.84
N VAL A 63 -16.42 4.56 0.42
CA VAL A 63 -17.75 5.16 0.53
C VAL A 63 -18.25 5.67 -0.82
N GLU A 64 -19.56 5.64 -1.00
CA GLU A 64 -20.27 6.22 -2.15
C GLU A 64 -21.14 7.41 -1.72
N HIS A 65 -21.32 7.61 -0.40
CA HIS A 65 -22.09 8.71 0.17
C HIS A 65 -21.27 9.43 1.25
N VAL A 66 -21.48 10.74 1.35
CA VAL A 66 -20.76 11.59 2.33
C VAL A 66 -21.15 11.23 3.76
N ASP A 67 -22.41 10.86 4.00
CA ASP A 67 -22.88 10.48 5.34
C ASP A 67 -22.14 9.26 5.91
N ASP A 68 -21.80 8.29 5.05
CA ASP A 68 -21.02 7.11 5.45
C ASP A 68 -19.58 7.51 5.82
N ALA A 69 -18.99 8.46 5.09
CA ALA A 69 -17.69 9.01 5.39
C ALA A 69 -17.66 9.72 6.75
N ILE A 70 -18.69 10.52 7.04
CA ILE A 70 -18.84 11.25 8.30
C ILE A 70 -19.02 10.26 9.46
N ALA A 71 -19.88 9.25 9.31
CA ALA A 71 -20.10 8.23 10.33
C ALA A 71 -18.79 7.50 10.67
N PHE A 72 -18.04 7.10 9.65
CA PHE A 72 -16.74 6.43 9.84
C PHE A 72 -15.69 7.35 10.47
N ALA A 73 -15.60 8.61 10.02
CA ALA A 73 -14.64 9.57 10.58
C ALA A 73 -14.95 9.89 12.06
N ASN A 74 -16.22 9.93 12.45
CA ASN A 74 -16.62 10.11 13.84
C ASN A 74 -16.27 8.90 14.72
N GLU A 75 -16.22 7.69 14.15
CA GLU A 75 -15.79 6.48 14.85
C GLU A 75 -14.26 6.47 15.05
N ILE A 76 -13.47 6.72 13.99
CA ILE A 76 -12.01 6.59 14.04
C ILE A 76 -11.28 7.84 14.53
N GLY A 77 -11.97 9.00 14.54
CA GLY A 77 -11.43 10.33 14.88
C GLY A 77 -10.75 11.03 13.71
N TYR A 78 -10.67 12.36 13.83
CA TYR A 78 -9.98 13.23 12.88
C TYR A 78 -8.50 13.43 13.25
N PRO A 79 -7.61 13.79 12.29
CA PRO A 79 -7.87 13.99 10.87
C PRO A 79 -8.01 12.68 10.09
N VAL A 80 -8.71 12.77 8.92
CA VAL A 80 -8.85 11.68 7.96
C VAL A 80 -8.35 12.12 6.58
N VAL A 81 -7.86 11.14 5.81
CA VAL A 81 -7.44 11.34 4.41
C VAL A 81 -8.57 10.88 3.49
N ILE A 82 -8.90 11.70 2.51
CA ILE A 82 -9.89 11.39 1.46
C ILE A 82 -9.16 11.19 0.14
N ARG A 83 -9.38 10.05 -0.51
CA ARG A 83 -8.79 9.71 -1.81
C ARG A 83 -9.87 9.25 -2.77
N PRO A 84 -10.27 10.10 -3.73
CA PRO A 84 -11.21 9.69 -4.76
C PRO A 84 -10.64 8.54 -5.61
N ALA A 85 -11.50 7.57 -5.94
CA ALA A 85 -11.10 6.45 -6.77
C ALA A 85 -10.94 6.90 -8.24
N TYR A 86 -9.90 6.39 -8.91
CA TYR A 86 -9.63 6.61 -10.33
C TYR A 86 -9.55 8.07 -10.76
N THR A 87 -8.97 8.94 -9.93
CA THR A 87 -8.65 10.33 -10.30
C THR A 87 -7.18 10.46 -10.72
N LEU A 88 -6.93 11.34 -11.69
CA LEU A 88 -5.57 11.63 -12.14
C LEU A 88 -4.87 12.59 -11.17
N GLY A 89 -3.63 12.27 -10.79
CA GLY A 89 -2.78 13.18 -10.02
C GLY A 89 -3.28 13.52 -8.63
N GLY A 90 -4.12 12.67 -8.00
CA GLY A 90 -4.66 12.93 -6.66
C GLY A 90 -5.72 14.04 -6.60
N SER A 91 -6.28 14.44 -7.74
CA SER A 91 -7.28 15.51 -7.82
C SER A 91 -8.51 15.20 -6.99
N GLY A 92 -8.97 16.17 -6.21
CA GLY A 92 -10.19 16.08 -5.41
C GLY A 92 -10.04 15.35 -4.06
N GLY A 93 -8.81 14.89 -3.74
CA GLY A 93 -8.48 14.35 -2.43
C GLY A 93 -7.93 15.42 -1.47
N GLY A 94 -7.78 15.05 -0.20
CA GLY A 94 -7.25 15.96 0.82
C GLY A 94 -7.27 15.34 2.21
N ILE A 95 -6.86 16.15 3.19
CA ILE A 95 -6.94 15.81 4.61
C ILE A 95 -8.03 16.68 5.22
N ALA A 96 -8.98 16.04 5.92
CA ALA A 96 -10.03 16.74 6.65
C ALA A 96 -9.74 16.66 8.16
N HIS A 97 -9.76 17.80 8.82
CA HIS A 97 -9.53 17.94 10.26
C HIS A 97 -10.82 17.98 11.07
N ASN A 98 -11.95 18.09 10.41
CA ASN A 98 -13.31 18.17 11.00
C ASN A 98 -14.36 17.72 9.98
N GLU A 99 -15.60 17.65 10.44
CA GLU A 99 -16.74 17.18 9.65
C GLU A 99 -17.04 18.09 8.45
N GLU A 100 -16.92 19.41 8.63
CA GLU A 100 -17.19 20.39 7.56
C GLU A 100 -16.19 20.22 6.40
N GLU A 101 -14.91 20.14 6.72
CA GLU A 101 -13.86 19.87 5.72
C GLU A 101 -14.06 18.52 5.04
N LEU A 102 -14.42 17.47 5.82
CA LEU A 102 -14.70 16.15 5.27
C LEU A 102 -15.87 16.19 4.29
N HIS A 103 -16.96 16.85 4.66
CA HIS A 103 -18.12 16.98 3.79
C HIS A 103 -17.76 17.63 2.46
N ASP A 104 -17.01 18.72 2.47
CA ASP A 104 -16.65 19.47 1.27
C ASP A 104 -15.68 18.67 0.38
N ILE A 105 -14.61 18.12 0.96
CA ILE A 105 -13.60 17.36 0.21
C ILE A 105 -14.22 16.06 -0.34
N CYS A 106 -15.00 15.34 0.47
CA CYS A 106 -15.60 14.08 0.07
C CYS A 106 -16.65 14.29 -1.03
N SER A 107 -17.52 15.30 -0.90
CA SER A 107 -18.52 15.65 -1.92
C SER A 107 -17.87 15.96 -3.27
N ASN A 108 -16.79 16.74 -3.26
CA ASN A 108 -16.02 17.04 -4.46
C ASN A 108 -15.31 15.78 -5.01
N GLY A 109 -14.73 14.96 -4.13
CA GLY A 109 -14.06 13.72 -4.49
C GLY A 109 -15.01 12.72 -5.16
N LEU A 110 -16.19 12.49 -4.60
CA LEU A 110 -17.21 11.60 -5.17
C LEU A 110 -17.65 12.07 -6.57
N ARG A 111 -17.81 13.40 -6.75
CA ARG A 111 -18.16 13.99 -8.05
C ARG A 111 -17.07 13.81 -9.11
N LEU A 112 -15.78 13.87 -8.70
CA LEU A 112 -14.62 13.73 -9.61
C LEU A 112 -14.24 12.29 -9.88
N SER A 113 -14.61 11.38 -8.99
CA SER A 113 -14.39 9.95 -9.17
C SER A 113 -15.21 9.40 -10.33
N ARG A 114 -14.57 8.67 -11.24
CA ARG A 114 -15.25 8.05 -12.38
C ARG A 114 -16.28 6.98 -11.98
N VAL A 115 -16.10 6.41 -10.79
CA VAL A 115 -16.97 5.35 -10.24
C VAL A 115 -17.80 5.86 -9.05
N GLY A 116 -17.72 7.15 -8.71
CA GLY A 116 -18.47 7.73 -7.61
C GLY A 116 -18.04 7.23 -6.23
N GLN A 117 -16.77 6.88 -6.06
CA GLN A 117 -16.26 6.30 -4.81
C GLN A 117 -15.09 7.11 -4.25
N CYS A 118 -15.01 7.20 -2.93
CA CYS A 118 -13.87 7.72 -2.19
C CYS A 118 -13.40 6.71 -1.14
N LEU A 119 -12.08 6.60 -0.97
CA LEU A 119 -11.47 5.94 0.18
C LEU A 119 -11.29 6.98 1.29
N ILE A 120 -11.76 6.67 2.48
CA ILE A 120 -11.55 7.44 3.70
C ILE A 120 -10.61 6.65 4.59
N GLU A 121 -9.52 7.26 5.02
CA GLU A 121 -8.49 6.59 5.84
C GLU A 121 -8.13 7.43 7.07
N ARG A 122 -7.76 6.78 8.16
CA ARG A 122 -7.14 7.46 9.29
C ARG A 122 -5.85 8.16 8.82
N CYS A 123 -5.72 9.44 9.12
CA CYS A 123 -4.51 10.18 8.81
C CYS A 123 -3.37 9.77 9.75
N ILE A 124 -2.25 9.35 9.17
CA ILE A 124 -1.01 9.00 9.87
C ILE A 124 0.11 10.02 9.55
N ALA A 125 -0.24 11.18 9.01
CA ALA A 125 0.74 12.24 8.76
C ALA A 125 1.51 12.59 10.05
N GLY A 126 2.81 12.77 9.92
CA GLY A 126 3.68 13.04 11.07
C GLY A 126 4.17 11.80 11.82
N TRP A 127 3.71 10.60 11.48
CA TRP A 127 4.28 9.36 12.02
C TRP A 127 5.66 9.11 11.43
N LYS A 128 6.45 8.25 12.11
CA LYS A 128 7.71 7.74 11.54
C LYS A 128 7.43 6.81 10.38
N GLU A 129 8.23 6.91 9.34
CA GLU A 129 8.22 6.01 8.20
C GLU A 129 9.44 5.09 8.28
N ILE A 130 9.18 3.81 8.46
CA ILE A 130 10.20 2.77 8.57
C ILE A 130 9.95 1.74 7.48
N GLU A 131 10.98 1.41 6.74
CA GLU A 131 10.93 0.46 5.65
C GLU A 131 11.80 -0.76 5.93
N TYR A 132 11.40 -1.91 5.41
CA TYR A 132 12.17 -3.14 5.46
C TYR A 132 12.29 -3.73 4.06
N GLU A 133 13.51 -3.99 3.62
CA GLU A 133 13.77 -4.78 2.43
C GLU A 133 13.78 -6.26 2.81
N VAL A 134 12.87 -7.02 2.21
CA VAL A 134 12.67 -8.44 2.51
C VAL A 134 12.80 -9.26 1.24
N MET A 135 13.54 -10.35 1.31
CA MET A 135 13.68 -11.31 0.21
C MET A 135 13.19 -12.69 0.66
N ARG A 136 12.57 -13.41 -0.27
CA ARG A 136 12.09 -14.76 -0.03
C ARG A 136 12.39 -15.65 -1.23
N ASP A 137 12.90 -16.86 -0.97
CA ASP A 137 13.14 -17.86 -2.01
C ASP A 137 11.92 -18.79 -2.25
N ALA A 138 12.00 -19.61 -3.29
CA ALA A 138 10.94 -20.58 -3.64
C ALA A 138 10.78 -21.69 -2.59
N ALA A 139 11.80 -21.95 -1.75
CA ALA A 139 11.76 -22.90 -0.66
C ALA A 139 11.07 -22.36 0.61
N GLY A 140 10.73 -21.05 0.60
CA GLY A 140 10.06 -20.39 1.71
C GLY A 140 11.01 -19.76 2.74
N ASN A 141 12.31 -19.73 2.48
CA ASN A 141 13.23 -18.98 3.33
C ASN A 141 13.01 -17.49 3.14
N CYS A 142 12.96 -16.75 4.23
CA CYS A 142 12.72 -15.34 4.24
C CYS A 142 13.83 -14.62 5.03
N ILE A 143 14.42 -13.58 4.43
CA ILE A 143 15.44 -12.76 5.06
C ILE A 143 15.08 -11.29 4.99
N THR A 144 15.39 -10.55 6.03
CA THR A 144 15.42 -9.10 6.02
C THR A 144 16.82 -8.67 5.58
N VAL A 145 16.91 -8.01 4.43
CA VAL A 145 18.19 -7.53 3.87
C VAL A 145 18.68 -6.33 4.65
N CYS A 146 17.81 -5.33 4.82
CA CYS A 146 18.05 -4.17 5.66
C CYS A 146 16.73 -3.58 6.15
N ASN A 147 16.83 -2.66 7.09
CA ASN A 147 15.76 -1.71 7.41
C ASN A 147 16.24 -0.28 7.19
N MET A 148 15.30 0.60 6.92
CA MET A 148 15.56 1.99 6.62
C MET A 148 14.58 2.87 7.39
N GLU A 149 14.99 4.10 7.65
CA GLU A 149 14.19 5.12 8.29
C GLU A 149 14.19 6.38 7.43
N ASN A 150 13.03 6.90 7.09
CA ASN A 150 12.90 8.23 6.52
C ASN A 150 13.01 9.28 7.64
N ILE A 151 13.90 10.25 7.47
CA ILE A 151 14.07 11.33 8.44
C ILE A 151 12.85 12.23 8.45
N ASP A 152 12.25 12.44 7.28
CA ASP A 152 11.00 13.17 7.16
C ASP A 152 9.82 12.25 7.55
N PRO A 153 8.79 12.80 8.21
CA PRO A 153 7.65 12.01 8.64
C PRO A 153 6.76 11.62 7.47
N VAL A 154 5.88 10.63 7.69
CA VAL A 154 4.83 10.25 6.74
C VAL A 154 4.05 11.47 6.26
N GLY A 155 3.88 11.56 4.94
CA GLY A 155 3.26 12.71 4.24
C GLY A 155 4.24 13.44 3.33
N VAL A 156 5.55 13.31 3.54
CA VAL A 156 6.58 13.69 2.58
C VAL A 156 6.81 12.52 1.63
N HIS A 157 6.93 12.81 0.32
CA HIS A 157 7.15 11.75 -0.66
C HIS A 157 8.52 11.07 -0.41
N THR A 158 8.55 9.74 -0.36
CA THR A 158 9.76 8.94 -0.06
C THR A 158 10.96 9.32 -0.93
N GLY A 159 10.73 9.62 -2.23
CA GLY A 159 11.76 10.05 -3.17
C GLY A 159 12.37 11.43 -2.87
N ASP A 160 11.71 12.23 -2.04
CA ASP A 160 12.15 13.58 -1.62
C ASP A 160 12.67 13.59 -0.17
N SER A 161 12.61 12.47 0.53
CA SER A 161 13.05 12.30 1.91
C SER A 161 14.50 11.82 2.00
N ILE A 162 15.16 12.15 3.11
CA ILE A 162 16.47 11.58 3.45
C ILE A 162 16.23 10.22 4.09
N VAL A 163 16.75 9.16 3.47
CA VAL A 163 16.66 7.78 3.95
C VAL A 163 17.96 7.37 4.60
N VAL A 164 17.88 6.80 5.80
CA VAL A 164 19.03 6.30 6.56
C VAL A 164 18.89 4.78 6.75
N ALA A 165 19.91 4.04 6.38
CA ALA A 165 20.01 2.58 6.57
C ALA A 165 21.27 2.23 7.36
N PRO A 166 21.19 1.45 8.45
CA PRO A 166 19.97 0.99 9.10
C PRO A 166 19.25 2.12 9.87
N SER A 167 17.97 1.89 10.25
CA SER A 167 17.23 2.83 11.09
C SER A 167 17.98 3.14 12.38
N GLN A 168 17.95 4.42 12.80
CA GLN A 168 18.74 4.92 13.93
C GLN A 168 17.93 5.15 15.20
N THR A 169 16.62 5.27 15.08
CA THR A 169 15.73 5.71 16.18
C THR A 169 14.84 4.62 16.75
N LEU A 170 14.99 3.38 16.29
CA LEU A 170 14.26 2.22 16.82
C LEU A 170 15.00 1.58 17.98
N GLY A 171 14.27 1.25 19.04
CA GLY A 171 14.76 0.33 20.07
C GLY A 171 14.70 -1.13 19.60
N ASP A 172 15.45 -2.02 20.23
CA ASP A 172 15.52 -3.45 19.85
C ASP A 172 14.16 -4.12 19.78
N LYS A 173 13.25 -3.81 20.71
CA LYS A 173 11.89 -4.36 20.73
C LYS A 173 11.08 -3.94 19.50
N GLU A 174 11.13 -2.67 19.16
CA GLU A 174 10.45 -2.12 18.00
C GLU A 174 11.03 -2.68 16.71
N TYR A 175 12.35 -2.72 16.60
CA TYR A 175 13.06 -3.33 15.48
C TYR A 175 12.62 -4.77 15.23
N GLN A 176 12.61 -5.62 16.27
CA GLN A 176 12.22 -7.03 16.13
C GLN A 176 10.74 -7.21 15.82
N MET A 177 9.88 -6.37 16.39
CA MET A 177 8.44 -6.36 16.10
C MET A 177 8.20 -6.06 14.61
N LEU A 178 8.74 -4.96 14.12
CA LEU A 178 8.58 -4.55 12.72
C LEU A 178 9.22 -5.54 11.73
N ARG A 179 10.39 -6.10 12.09
CA ARG A 179 11.03 -7.16 11.30
C ARG A 179 10.14 -8.38 11.17
N THR A 180 9.48 -8.79 12.26
CA THR A 180 8.56 -9.92 12.26
C THR A 180 7.36 -9.62 11.40
N SER A 181 6.71 -8.46 11.56
CA SER A 181 5.58 -8.03 10.74
C SER A 181 5.92 -7.95 9.26
N ALA A 182 7.09 -7.41 8.91
CA ALA A 182 7.57 -7.38 7.53
C ALA A 182 7.72 -8.79 6.93
N SER A 183 8.33 -9.71 7.67
CA SER A 183 8.52 -11.10 7.23
C SER A 183 7.19 -11.86 7.10
N VAL A 184 6.24 -11.63 8.01
CA VAL A 184 4.89 -12.23 7.98
C VAL A 184 4.11 -11.70 6.78
N SER A 185 4.05 -10.38 6.61
CA SER A 185 3.36 -9.73 5.50
C SER A 185 3.89 -10.21 4.15
N TYR A 186 5.20 -10.20 3.98
CA TYR A 186 5.86 -10.65 2.74
C TYR A 186 5.59 -12.12 2.43
N THR A 187 5.59 -12.97 3.47
CA THR A 187 5.29 -14.40 3.33
C THR A 187 3.87 -14.65 2.85
N HIS A 188 2.90 -13.90 3.36
CA HIS A 188 1.49 -14.10 3.04
C HIS A 188 1.05 -13.41 1.74
N LEU A 189 1.70 -12.33 1.36
CA LEU A 189 1.58 -11.78 0.01
C LEU A 189 2.12 -12.76 -1.04
N ARG A 190 2.94 -13.73 -0.63
CA ARG A 190 3.64 -14.68 -1.51
C ARG A 190 4.48 -13.96 -2.59
N ALA A 191 5.07 -12.84 -2.21
CA ALA A 191 6.05 -12.19 -3.04
C ALA A 191 7.28 -13.11 -3.10
N HIS A 192 7.55 -13.67 -4.26
CA HIS A 192 8.72 -14.48 -4.52
C HIS A 192 9.66 -13.67 -5.41
N GLU A 193 10.70 -13.14 -4.83
CA GLU A 193 11.82 -12.65 -5.61
C GLU A 193 12.90 -13.74 -5.64
N THR A 194 12.82 -14.62 -6.60
CA THR A 194 13.89 -15.58 -6.82
C THR A 194 14.45 -15.45 -8.21
N LEU A 195 15.74 -15.16 -8.20
CA LEU A 195 16.66 -15.41 -9.29
C LEU A 195 17.11 -16.88 -9.21
N SER A 196 16.23 -17.84 -9.19
CA SER A 196 16.66 -19.23 -9.23
C SER A 196 15.61 -20.11 -9.89
N ASP A 197 15.83 -20.49 -11.06
CA ASP A 197 16.33 -21.74 -11.64
C ASP A 197 16.63 -21.50 -13.12
#